data_a63b3495ec4d5ccf06fabe2e5efbe191
#
_entry.id   a63b3495ec4d5ccf06fabe2e5efbe191
#
_cell.length_a   1.000
_cell.length_b   1.000
_cell.length_c   1.000
_cell.angle_alpha   90.00
_cell.angle_beta   90.00
_cell.angle_gamma   90.00
#
_symmetry.space_group_name_H-M   'P 1'
#
loop_
_entity.id
_entity.type
_entity.pdbx_description
1 polymer ?
#
loop_
_entity_poly.entity_id
_entity_poly.type
_entity_poly.pdbx_seq_one_letter_code
_entity_poly.pdbx_strand_id
1 'polypeptide(L)'
;MKPLSFKRHRFPAEVIRHAVWLYFRFSLSFRDVEELLAQRGIDVSYETIRCWTIKFGPLVARRLRKQRPCPTPRWHLDEMACSIGGIRMYLWRAVDDEGEVLDLMVQRRRDTEAALKLLRRLLRNQPVKPESIVTDRLGSYACMLERPELRLLLGDAG
;
A
#
# COMPACT_ATOMS: atom_id res chain seq x y z
N MET A 1 -15.10 17.86 -1.91
CA MET A 1 -14.86 16.48 -2.43
C MET A 1 -16.21 15.76 -2.57
N LYS A 2 -16.57 15.21 -3.75
CA LYS A 2 -17.84 14.50 -3.91
C LYS A 2 -17.88 13.26 -3.00
N PRO A 3 -18.97 13.03 -2.24
CA PRO A 3 -19.11 11.85 -1.41
C PRO A 3 -19.12 10.57 -2.27
N LEU A 4 -18.65 9.44 -1.72
CA LEU A 4 -18.77 8.14 -2.39
C LEU A 4 -20.25 7.84 -2.58
N SER A 5 -20.67 7.60 -3.82
CA SER A 5 -22.05 7.27 -4.12
C SER A 5 -22.27 5.77 -4.06
N PHE A 6 -23.16 5.35 -3.18
CA PHE A 6 -23.63 3.97 -3.06
C PHE A 6 -25.02 3.78 -3.69
N LYS A 7 -25.45 4.72 -4.53
CA LYS A 7 -26.75 4.64 -5.23
C LYS A 7 -26.87 3.33 -6.03
N ARG A 8 -28.09 2.80 -6.09
CA ARG A 8 -28.44 1.54 -6.79
C ARG A 8 -27.86 0.27 -6.15
N HIS A 9 -27.40 0.31 -4.90
CA HIS A 9 -27.11 -0.88 -4.11
C HIS A 9 -28.30 -1.23 -3.21
N ARG A 10 -28.60 -2.52 -3.08
CA ARG A 10 -29.69 -3.04 -2.22
C ARG A 10 -29.46 -2.69 -0.73
N PHE A 11 -28.20 -2.67 -0.31
CA PHE A 11 -27.81 -2.45 1.09
C PHE A 11 -27.50 -0.97 1.37
N PRO A 12 -27.77 -0.51 2.61
CA PRO A 12 -27.40 0.82 3.05
C PRO A 12 -25.88 1.10 2.91
N ALA A 13 -25.54 2.34 2.67
CA ALA A 13 -24.15 2.78 2.51
C ALA A 13 -23.25 2.42 3.71
N GLU A 14 -23.83 2.42 4.90
CA GLU A 14 -23.12 2.10 6.14
C GLU A 14 -22.71 0.63 6.22
N VAL A 15 -23.59 -0.27 5.81
CA VAL A 15 -23.31 -1.71 5.73
C VAL A 15 -22.18 -1.97 4.74
N ILE A 16 -22.24 -1.35 3.55
CA ILE A 16 -21.20 -1.51 2.52
C ILE A 16 -19.86 -0.99 3.03
N ARG A 17 -19.84 0.19 3.63
CA ARG A 17 -18.60 0.77 4.21
C ARG A 17 -18.03 -0.10 5.32
N HIS A 18 -18.88 -0.60 6.19
CA HIS A 18 -18.46 -1.45 7.31
C HIS A 18 -17.90 -2.78 6.83
N ALA A 19 -18.54 -3.44 5.87
CA ALA A 19 -18.04 -4.68 5.26
C ALA A 19 -16.65 -4.49 4.61
N VAL A 20 -16.50 -3.44 3.80
CA VAL A 20 -15.23 -3.10 3.15
C VAL A 20 -14.14 -2.78 4.17
N TRP A 21 -14.49 -2.03 5.22
CA TRP A 21 -13.57 -1.70 6.32
C TRP A 21 -13.13 -2.94 7.09
N LEU A 22 -14.03 -3.84 7.47
CA LEU A 22 -13.72 -5.10 8.16
C LEU A 22 -12.70 -5.91 7.37
N TYR A 23 -12.95 -6.11 6.08
CA TYR A 23 -12.07 -6.87 5.21
C TYR A 23 -10.65 -6.31 5.14
N PHE A 24 -10.50 -4.99 4.91
CA PHE A 24 -9.18 -4.39 4.78
C PHE A 24 -8.47 -4.14 6.12
N ARG A 25 -9.22 -3.93 7.20
CA ARG A 25 -8.61 -3.59 8.51
C ARG A 25 -8.10 -4.80 9.26
N PHE A 26 -8.78 -5.93 9.18
CA PHE A 26 -8.53 -7.10 10.03
C PHE A 26 -8.02 -8.33 9.27
N SER A 27 -7.66 -8.21 8.01
CA SER A 27 -7.16 -9.34 7.19
C SER A 27 -8.12 -10.54 7.19
N LEU A 28 -9.42 -10.29 7.27
CA LEU A 28 -10.47 -11.30 7.26
C LEU A 28 -10.70 -11.83 5.84
N SER A 29 -11.14 -13.09 5.73
CA SER A 29 -11.69 -13.58 4.46
C SER A 29 -13.08 -12.98 4.19
N PHE A 30 -13.55 -13.04 2.96
CA PHE A 30 -14.90 -12.58 2.65
C PHE A 30 -15.99 -13.38 3.39
N ARG A 31 -15.74 -14.65 3.70
CA ARG A 31 -16.63 -15.51 4.48
C ARG A 31 -16.66 -15.12 5.96
N ASP A 32 -15.52 -14.77 6.52
CA ASP A 32 -15.48 -14.28 7.91
C ASP A 32 -16.29 -12.98 8.05
N VAL A 33 -16.20 -12.08 7.04
CA VAL A 33 -17.00 -10.84 7.02
C VAL A 33 -18.50 -11.14 6.84
N GLU A 34 -18.87 -12.09 5.99
CA GLU A 34 -20.25 -12.59 5.85
C GLU A 34 -20.81 -13.07 7.18
N GLU A 35 -20.06 -13.93 7.88
CA GLU A 35 -20.43 -14.49 9.18
C GLU A 35 -20.61 -13.39 10.25
N LEU A 36 -19.66 -12.46 10.33
CA LEU A 36 -19.73 -11.33 11.27
C LEU A 36 -20.94 -10.42 11.02
N LEU A 37 -21.34 -10.24 9.77
CA LEU A 37 -22.53 -9.46 9.41
C LEU A 37 -23.80 -10.23 9.70
N ALA A 38 -23.83 -11.54 9.44
CA ALA A 38 -24.95 -12.41 9.74
C ALA A 38 -25.27 -12.45 11.27
N GLN A 39 -24.25 -12.45 12.14
CA GLN A 39 -24.40 -12.34 13.59
C GLN A 39 -25.11 -11.04 14.04
N ARG A 40 -25.12 -10.01 13.17
CA ARG A 40 -25.84 -8.74 13.40
C ARG A 40 -27.16 -8.64 12.61
N GLY A 41 -27.65 -9.76 12.10
CA GLY A 41 -28.88 -9.82 11.32
C GLY A 41 -28.77 -9.21 9.91
N ILE A 42 -27.55 -9.06 9.40
CA ILE A 42 -27.32 -8.53 8.05
C ILE A 42 -26.98 -9.72 7.14
N ASP A 43 -27.96 -10.14 6.36
CA ASP A 43 -27.82 -11.24 5.38
C ASP A 43 -27.26 -10.72 4.08
N VAL A 44 -25.94 -10.90 3.89
CA VAL A 44 -25.21 -10.50 2.68
C VAL A 44 -24.18 -11.57 2.33
N SER A 45 -24.21 -12.05 1.08
CA SER A 45 -23.27 -13.09 0.64
C SER A 45 -21.83 -12.60 0.51
N TYR A 46 -20.86 -13.49 0.78
CA TYR A 46 -19.43 -13.24 0.60
C TYR A 46 -19.07 -12.72 -0.79
N GLU A 47 -19.78 -13.18 -1.81
CA GLU A 47 -19.59 -12.72 -3.19
C GLU A 47 -20.01 -11.24 -3.37
N THR A 48 -21.09 -10.82 -2.71
CA THR A 48 -21.50 -9.41 -2.69
C THR A 48 -20.43 -8.55 -2.00
N ILE A 49 -19.88 -9.03 -0.89
CA ILE A 49 -18.79 -8.36 -0.17
C ILE A 49 -17.55 -8.25 -1.06
N ARG A 50 -17.19 -9.31 -1.76
CA ARG A 50 -16.11 -9.31 -2.75
C ARG A 50 -16.31 -8.23 -3.83
N CYS A 51 -17.51 -8.16 -4.40
CA CYS A 51 -17.85 -7.14 -5.38
C CYS A 51 -17.72 -5.73 -4.82
N TRP A 52 -18.13 -5.50 -3.56
CA TRP A 52 -17.97 -4.21 -2.91
C TRP A 52 -16.52 -3.83 -2.68
N THR A 53 -15.68 -4.76 -2.22
CA THR A 53 -14.25 -4.50 -1.99
C THR A 53 -13.52 -4.17 -3.29
N ILE A 54 -13.80 -4.88 -4.38
CA ILE A 54 -13.26 -4.58 -5.71
C ILE A 54 -13.70 -3.20 -6.20
N LYS A 55 -14.98 -2.88 -6.04
CA LYS A 55 -15.56 -1.61 -6.53
C LYS A 55 -15.15 -0.40 -5.70
N PHE A 56 -15.23 -0.51 -4.39
CA PHE A 56 -15.05 0.63 -3.49
C PHE A 56 -13.64 0.74 -2.90
N GLY A 57 -12.89 -0.37 -2.80
CA GLY A 57 -11.53 -0.38 -2.28
C GLY A 57 -10.60 0.64 -2.94
N PRO A 58 -10.48 0.67 -4.28
CA PRO A 58 -9.66 1.67 -4.97
C PRO A 58 -10.09 3.12 -4.72
N LEU A 59 -11.40 3.36 -4.55
CA LEU A 59 -11.94 4.69 -4.28
C LEU A 59 -11.61 5.15 -2.86
N VAL A 60 -11.70 4.24 -1.88
CA VAL A 60 -11.30 4.50 -0.49
C VAL A 60 -9.79 4.75 -0.42
N ALA A 61 -8.98 3.89 -1.04
CA ALA A 61 -7.54 4.05 -1.07
C ALA A 61 -7.10 5.40 -1.69
N ARG A 62 -7.76 5.84 -2.77
CA ARG A 62 -7.50 7.15 -3.39
C ARG A 62 -7.83 8.31 -2.44
N ARG A 63 -8.87 8.18 -1.63
CA ARG A 63 -9.23 9.21 -0.63
C ARG A 63 -8.22 9.27 0.50
N LEU A 64 -7.85 8.13 1.06
CA LEU A 64 -6.86 8.04 2.12
C LEU A 64 -5.53 8.64 1.67
N ARG A 65 -5.08 8.34 0.44
CA ARG A 65 -3.86 8.97 -0.12
C ARG A 65 -3.92 10.49 -0.17
N LYS A 66 -5.09 11.08 -0.44
CA LYS A 66 -5.26 12.55 -0.48
C LYS A 66 -5.28 13.20 0.91
N GLN A 67 -5.58 12.44 1.95
CA GLN A 67 -5.65 12.90 3.33
C GLN A 67 -4.37 12.61 4.11
N ARG A 68 -3.38 11.96 3.48
CA ARG A 68 -2.09 11.69 4.12
C ARG A 68 -1.39 12.99 4.47
N PRO A 69 -0.76 13.06 5.63
CA PRO A 69 0.16 14.14 5.97
C PRO A 69 1.32 14.18 4.95
N CYS A 70 2.03 15.29 4.92
CA CYS A 70 3.25 15.40 4.14
C CYS A 70 4.28 14.41 4.71
N PRO A 71 4.94 13.58 3.89
CA PRO A 71 5.93 12.65 4.38
C PRO A 71 7.09 13.36 5.07
N THR A 72 7.67 12.74 6.10
CA THR A 72 8.92 13.21 6.68
C THR A 72 10.08 12.99 5.69
N PRO A 73 11.19 13.75 5.79
CA PRO A 73 12.31 13.62 4.85
C PRO A 73 13.22 12.41 5.13
N ARG A 74 12.93 11.61 6.14
CA ARG A 74 13.68 10.40 6.47
C ARG A 74 12.91 9.15 6.08
N TRP A 75 13.44 8.39 5.13
CA TRP A 75 12.76 7.22 4.57
C TRP A 75 13.44 5.92 4.96
N HIS A 76 12.65 4.92 5.29
CA HIS A 76 13.08 3.56 5.59
C HIS A 76 12.61 2.63 4.48
N LEU A 77 13.57 1.92 3.89
CA LEU A 77 13.30 0.95 2.83
C LEU A 77 13.57 -0.45 3.38
N ASP A 78 12.60 -1.35 3.21
CA ASP A 78 12.76 -2.76 3.53
C ASP A 78 12.15 -3.65 2.44
N GLU A 79 12.51 -4.93 2.47
CA GLU A 79 11.86 -5.93 1.66
C GLU A 79 11.60 -7.19 2.47
N MET A 80 10.49 -7.84 2.17
CA MET A 80 10.10 -9.10 2.78
C MET A 80 9.72 -10.14 1.72
N ALA A 81 10.08 -11.40 1.95
CA ALA A 81 9.62 -12.50 1.12
C ALA A 81 8.15 -12.82 1.45
N CYS A 82 7.36 -13.05 0.43
CA CYS A 82 5.97 -13.49 0.54
C CYS A 82 5.66 -14.55 -0.52
N SER A 83 4.56 -15.26 -0.37
CA SER A 83 4.06 -16.20 -1.37
C SER A 83 2.72 -15.70 -1.92
N ILE A 84 2.62 -15.63 -3.25
CA ILE A 84 1.39 -15.23 -3.94
C ILE A 84 1.06 -16.32 -4.96
N GLY A 85 -0.06 -17.03 -4.74
CA GLY A 85 -0.45 -18.14 -5.61
C GLY A 85 0.61 -19.26 -5.68
N GLY A 86 1.30 -19.54 -4.57
CA GLY A 86 2.39 -20.54 -4.52
C GLY A 86 3.73 -20.06 -5.10
N ILE A 87 3.79 -18.85 -5.66
CA ILE A 87 5.01 -18.28 -6.24
C ILE A 87 5.69 -17.37 -5.20
N ARG A 88 7.00 -17.58 -4.99
CA ARG A 88 7.82 -16.71 -4.15
C ARG A 88 7.93 -15.33 -4.78
N MET A 89 7.57 -14.31 -4.02
CA MET A 89 7.61 -12.91 -4.40
C MET A 89 8.31 -12.10 -3.30
N TYR A 90 8.69 -10.88 -3.61
CA TYR A 90 9.28 -9.94 -2.67
C TYR A 90 8.44 -8.67 -2.63
N LEU A 91 8.02 -8.33 -1.43
CA LEU A 91 7.31 -7.09 -1.14
C LEU A 91 8.34 -6.05 -0.73
N TRP A 92 8.52 -5.05 -1.56
CA TRP A 92 9.38 -3.89 -1.33
C TRP A 92 8.53 -2.77 -0.76
N ARG A 93 8.93 -2.23 0.36
CA ARG A 93 8.17 -1.22 1.08
C ARG A 93 9.06 -0.03 1.42
N ALA A 94 8.49 1.16 1.35
CA ALA A 94 9.07 2.39 1.86
C ALA A 94 8.13 3.02 2.87
N VAL A 95 8.64 3.42 4.01
CA VAL A 95 7.93 4.14 5.07
C VAL A 95 8.73 5.36 5.50
N ASP A 96 8.08 6.34 6.08
CA ASP A 96 8.76 7.44 6.74
C ASP A 96 8.97 7.18 8.26
N ASP A 97 9.53 8.14 8.99
CA ASP A 97 9.78 8.03 10.43
C ASP A 97 8.51 7.85 11.26
N GLU A 98 7.38 8.35 10.76
CA GLU A 98 6.09 8.23 11.43
C GLU A 98 5.39 6.90 11.11
N GLY A 99 6.02 6.07 10.27
CA GLY A 99 5.50 4.77 9.84
C GLY A 99 4.46 4.85 8.72
N GLU A 100 4.28 6.04 8.09
CA GLU A 100 3.43 6.16 6.93
C GLU A 100 4.03 5.44 5.72
N VAL A 101 3.23 4.61 5.07
CA VAL A 101 3.67 3.86 3.89
C VAL A 101 3.75 4.79 2.69
N LEU A 102 4.95 5.14 2.27
CA LEU A 102 5.21 6.00 1.12
C LEU A 102 4.93 5.30 -0.19
N ASP A 103 5.39 4.06 -0.31
CA ASP A 103 5.14 3.20 -1.46
C ASP A 103 5.31 1.73 -1.13
N LEU A 104 4.71 0.89 -1.99
CA LEU A 104 4.74 -0.55 -1.85
C LEU A 104 4.74 -1.20 -3.24
N MET A 105 5.65 -2.14 -3.46
CA MET A 105 5.80 -2.81 -4.74
C MET A 105 6.10 -4.29 -4.57
N VAL A 106 5.42 -5.14 -5.32
CA VAL A 106 5.65 -6.59 -5.35
C VAL A 106 6.44 -6.94 -6.60
N GLN A 107 7.53 -7.70 -6.44
CA GLN A 107 8.38 -8.16 -7.54
C GLN A 107 8.84 -9.60 -7.33
N ARG A 108 9.20 -10.27 -8.44
CA ARG A 108 9.73 -11.64 -8.41
C ARG A 108 11.20 -11.70 -8.00
N ARG A 109 11.93 -10.61 -8.19
CA ARG A 109 13.38 -10.55 -7.95
C ARG A 109 13.70 -9.74 -6.70
N ARG A 110 14.77 -10.14 -6.03
CA ARG A 110 15.40 -9.43 -4.91
C ARG A 110 16.78 -8.98 -5.36
N ASP A 111 16.81 -7.99 -6.23
CA ASP A 111 18.04 -7.49 -6.83
C ASP A 111 18.08 -5.94 -6.79
N THR A 112 19.24 -5.40 -7.16
CA THR A 112 19.48 -3.95 -7.22
C THR A 112 18.51 -3.24 -8.15
N GLU A 113 18.10 -3.86 -9.25
CA GLU A 113 17.13 -3.27 -10.19
C GLU A 113 15.74 -3.11 -9.57
N ALA A 114 15.33 -4.09 -8.72
CA ALA A 114 14.09 -4.01 -7.97
C ALA A 114 14.11 -2.85 -6.98
N ALA A 115 15.21 -2.67 -6.24
CA ALA A 115 15.42 -1.56 -5.33
C ALA A 115 15.42 -0.20 -6.06
N LEU A 116 16.12 -0.10 -7.18
CA LEU A 116 16.14 1.09 -8.04
C LEU A 116 14.76 1.48 -8.55
N LYS A 117 13.96 0.50 -8.94
CA LYS A 117 12.60 0.73 -9.43
C LYS A 117 11.71 1.31 -8.34
N LEU A 118 11.82 0.82 -7.09
CA LEU A 118 11.12 1.39 -5.95
C LEU A 118 11.55 2.84 -5.73
N LEU A 119 12.85 3.10 -5.65
CA LEU A 119 13.37 4.43 -5.32
C LEU A 119 13.04 5.46 -6.41
N ARG A 120 13.20 5.14 -7.70
CA ARG A 120 12.80 6.01 -8.80
C ARG A 120 11.31 6.36 -8.74
N ARG A 121 10.48 5.40 -8.36
CA ARG A 121 9.03 5.59 -8.23
C ARG A 121 8.70 6.48 -7.03
N LEU A 122 9.39 6.30 -5.91
CA LEU A 122 9.29 7.15 -4.72
C LEU A 122 9.64 8.61 -5.06
N LEU A 123 10.84 8.85 -5.61
CA LEU A 123 11.33 10.19 -5.96
C LEU A 123 10.42 10.92 -6.95
N ARG A 124 9.70 10.19 -7.80
CA ARG A 124 8.74 10.76 -8.74
C ARG A 124 7.40 11.10 -8.10
N ASN A 125 6.95 10.27 -7.15
CA ASN A 125 5.57 10.32 -6.64
C ASN A 125 5.43 11.09 -5.33
N GLN A 126 6.52 11.23 -4.57
CA GLN A 126 6.49 11.93 -3.28
C GLN A 126 6.75 13.43 -3.45
N PRO A 127 6.03 14.28 -2.72
CA PRO A 127 6.18 15.73 -2.80
C PRO A 127 7.47 16.25 -2.14
N VAL A 128 8.08 15.44 -1.27
CA VAL A 128 9.31 15.76 -0.55
C VAL A 128 10.41 14.82 -0.99
N LYS A 129 11.62 15.34 -1.17
CA LYS A 129 12.82 14.52 -1.36
C LYS A 129 13.36 14.04 -0.01
N PRO A 130 13.91 12.83 0.07
CA PRO A 130 14.52 12.36 1.31
C PRO A 130 15.83 13.09 1.60
N GLU A 131 16.01 13.47 2.84
CA GLU A 131 17.31 13.92 3.38
C GLU A 131 18.16 12.71 3.81
N SER A 132 17.50 11.63 4.20
CA SER A 132 18.17 10.38 4.55
C SER A 132 17.34 9.16 4.15
N ILE A 133 18.05 8.12 3.74
CA ILE A 133 17.45 6.82 3.40
C ILE A 133 18.11 5.77 4.28
N VAL A 134 17.31 5.15 5.13
CA VAL A 134 17.71 4.04 6.00
C VAL A 134 17.30 2.73 5.34
N THR A 135 18.24 1.80 5.22
CA THR A 135 17.98 0.47 4.68
C THR A 135 18.50 -0.57 5.66
N ASP A 136 17.95 -1.78 5.64
CA ASP A 136 18.66 -2.91 6.19
C ASP A 136 19.96 -3.13 5.39
N ARG A 137 20.96 -3.78 5.99
CA ARG A 137 22.30 -3.98 5.40
C ARG A 137 22.30 -4.90 4.17
N LEU A 138 21.28 -4.83 3.34
CA LEU A 138 21.18 -5.61 2.13
C LEU A 138 22.12 -5.07 1.05
N GLY A 139 22.97 -5.92 0.49
CA GLY A 139 23.91 -5.52 -0.57
C GLY A 139 23.25 -4.84 -1.77
N SER A 140 22.00 -5.17 -2.07
CA SER A 140 21.21 -4.55 -3.15
C SER A 140 21.02 -3.05 -2.97
N TYR A 141 20.86 -2.58 -1.72
CA TYR A 141 20.71 -1.15 -1.43
C TYR A 141 22.04 -0.40 -1.47
N ALA A 142 23.13 -1.03 -0.95
CA ALA A 142 24.45 -0.43 -1.01
C ALA A 142 24.88 -0.17 -2.46
N CYS A 143 24.79 -1.19 -3.33
CA CYS A 143 25.09 -1.07 -4.75
C CYS A 143 24.14 -0.09 -5.48
N MET A 144 22.89 0.06 -4.99
CA MET A 144 21.93 1.01 -5.56
C MET A 144 22.35 2.46 -5.28
N LEU A 145 22.71 2.77 -4.04
CA LEU A 145 23.05 4.15 -3.62
C LEU A 145 24.35 4.65 -4.24
N GLU A 146 25.24 3.75 -4.67
CA GLU A 146 26.48 4.08 -5.37
C GLU A 146 26.27 4.49 -6.84
N ARG A 147 25.09 4.28 -7.42
CA ARG A 147 24.84 4.58 -8.84
C ARG A 147 24.78 6.08 -9.11
N PRO A 148 25.51 6.58 -10.14
CA PRO A 148 25.57 8.01 -10.48
C PRO A 148 24.21 8.62 -10.76
N GLU A 149 23.31 7.85 -11.36
CA GLU A 149 21.94 8.26 -11.71
C GLU A 149 21.13 8.69 -10.49
N LEU A 150 21.39 8.08 -9.32
CA LEU A 150 20.69 8.40 -8.09
C LEU A 150 21.29 9.60 -7.37
N ARG A 151 22.60 9.79 -7.43
CA ARG A 151 23.25 11.00 -6.94
C ARG A 151 22.69 12.24 -7.59
N LEU A 152 22.44 12.22 -8.90
CA LEU A 152 21.79 13.31 -9.64
C LEU A 152 20.33 13.54 -9.20
N LEU A 153 19.59 12.49 -8.86
CA LEU A 153 18.19 12.60 -8.44
C LEU A 153 18.02 13.02 -6.97
N LEU A 154 18.94 12.63 -6.11
CA LEU A 154 18.93 13.00 -4.69
C LEU A 154 19.48 14.42 -4.47
N GLY A 155 20.25 14.95 -5.40
CA GLY A 155 21.05 16.16 -5.21
C GLY A 155 22.31 15.83 -4.44
N ASP A 156 23.41 16.51 -4.74
CA ASP A 156 24.64 16.39 -3.97
C ASP A 156 24.35 16.79 -2.51
N ALA A 157 24.08 15.79 -1.67
CA ALA A 157 24.13 15.95 -0.24
C ALA A 157 25.62 15.92 0.10
N GLY A 158 26.24 17.11 0.19
CA GLY A 158 27.59 17.35 0.68
C GLY A 158 27.76 16.91 2.13
#